data_5d2864c1262874af7afc1f243fb80444
#
_entry.id   5d2864c1262874af7afc1f243fb80444
#
_cell.length_a   1.000
_cell.length_b   1.000
_cell.length_c   1.000
_cell.angle_alpha   90.00
_cell.angle_beta   90.00
_cell.angle_gamma   90.00
#
_symmetry.space_group_name_H-M   'P 1'
#
loop_
_entity.id
_entity.type
_entity.pdbx_description
1 polymer ?
#
loop_
_entity_poly.entity_id
_entity_poly.type
_entity_poly.pdbx_seq_one_letter_code
_entity_poly.pdbx_strand_id
1 'polypeptide(L)'
;MIVLDDQTCPVGMIGNLMKFFAHESCGFCTPCRDGLPWVDSIFRDFEAGRGSEKDLNILKEQVDYMGPGRTFCALAPGATAPLGSGLKYFEDDFKEHIKQKRCTYKN
;
A
#
# COMPACT_ATOMS: atom_id res chain seq x y z
N MET A 1 -11.76 13.51 9.85
CA MET A 1 -11.85 13.12 8.42
C MET A 1 -10.89 13.96 7.59
N ILE A 2 -10.18 13.32 6.66
CA ILE A 2 -9.25 14.01 5.76
C ILE A 2 -9.83 13.95 4.35
N VAL A 3 -9.97 15.10 3.71
CA VAL A 3 -10.48 15.19 2.33
C VAL A 3 -9.32 15.63 1.43
N LEU A 4 -9.10 14.86 0.36
CA LEU A 4 -8.02 15.11 -0.59
C LEU A 4 -8.62 15.53 -1.94
N ASP A 5 -7.91 16.38 -2.66
CA ASP A 5 -8.37 16.85 -3.97
C ASP A 5 -7.81 15.97 -5.10
N ASP A 6 -8.14 16.34 -6.33
CA ASP A 6 -7.72 15.58 -7.51
C ASP A 6 -6.25 15.83 -7.90
N GLN A 7 -5.54 16.69 -7.17
CA GLN A 7 -4.11 16.91 -7.37
C GLN A 7 -3.26 16.00 -6.46
N THR A 8 -3.89 15.28 -5.56
CA THR A 8 -3.20 14.41 -4.61
C THR A 8 -3.07 13.00 -5.20
N CYS A 9 -1.84 12.47 -5.20
CA CYS A 9 -1.59 11.12 -5.69
C CYS A 9 -2.16 10.07 -4.72
N PRO A 10 -3.14 9.26 -5.16
CA PRO A 10 -3.69 8.21 -4.28
C PRO A 10 -2.64 7.18 -3.88
N VAL A 11 -1.71 6.85 -4.77
CA VAL A 11 -0.64 5.88 -4.47
C VAL A 11 0.28 6.41 -3.38
N GLY A 12 0.66 7.69 -3.48
CA GLY A 12 1.50 8.33 -2.47
C GLY A 12 0.81 8.45 -1.13
N MET A 13 -0.49 8.77 -1.13
CA MET A 13 -1.27 8.89 0.11
C MET A 13 -1.37 7.53 0.81
N ILE A 14 -1.71 6.48 0.09
CA ILE A 14 -1.82 5.14 0.65
C ILE A 14 -0.44 4.65 1.09
N GLY A 15 0.61 4.96 0.33
CA GLY A 15 1.97 4.61 0.69
C GLY A 15 2.40 5.24 2.00
N ASN A 16 1.99 6.49 2.25
CA ASN A 16 2.26 7.15 3.52
C ASN A 16 1.57 6.44 4.69
N LEU A 17 0.33 5.98 4.49
CA LEU A 17 -0.38 5.19 5.49
C LEU A 17 0.33 3.86 5.75
N MET A 18 0.78 3.19 4.71
CA MET A 18 1.46 1.90 4.86
C MET A 18 2.79 2.07 5.59
N LYS A 19 3.50 3.15 5.36
CA LYS A 19 4.72 3.48 6.09
C LYS A 19 4.43 3.65 7.57
N PHE A 20 3.34 4.33 7.89
CA PHE A 20 2.90 4.52 9.28
C PHE A 20 2.59 3.17 9.94
N PHE A 21 1.79 2.33 9.30
CA PHE A 21 1.45 1.02 9.86
C PHE A 21 2.66 0.12 10.01
N ALA A 22 3.60 0.16 9.06
CA ALA A 22 4.83 -0.62 9.16
C ALA A 22 5.66 -0.17 10.37
N HIS A 23 5.72 1.14 10.62
CA HIS A 23 6.45 1.68 11.77
C HIS A 23 5.78 1.30 13.10
N GLU A 24 4.45 1.27 13.14
CA GLU A 24 3.69 1.03 14.38
C GLU A 24 3.53 -0.46 14.72
N SER A 25 3.92 -1.36 13.82
CA SER A 25 3.84 -2.80 14.10
C SER A 25 4.71 -3.17 15.29
N CYS A 26 4.15 -3.92 16.24
CA CYS A 26 4.91 -4.37 17.41
C CYS A 26 5.85 -5.55 17.10
N GLY A 27 5.68 -6.19 15.92
CA GLY A 27 6.54 -7.28 15.48
C GLY A 27 6.15 -8.66 16.00
N PHE A 28 5.01 -8.79 16.67
CA PHE A 28 4.62 -10.08 17.27
C PHE A 28 4.14 -11.10 16.23
N CYS A 29 3.25 -10.69 15.31
CA CYS A 29 2.67 -11.60 14.33
C CYS A 29 3.44 -11.57 13.03
N THR A 30 3.81 -12.73 12.49
CA THR A 30 4.61 -12.81 11.27
C THR A 30 4.02 -12.06 10.07
N PRO A 31 2.72 -12.21 9.75
CA PRO A 31 2.17 -11.46 8.60
C PRO A 31 2.30 -9.95 8.74
N CYS A 32 2.09 -9.42 9.93
CA CYS A 32 2.20 -7.99 10.21
C CYS A 32 3.66 -7.54 10.21
N ARG A 33 4.51 -8.28 10.94
CA ARG A 33 5.93 -7.94 11.09
C ARG A 33 6.66 -7.89 9.76
N ASP A 34 6.42 -8.89 8.90
CA ASP A 34 7.15 -9.02 7.64
C ASP A 34 6.39 -8.43 6.46
N GLY A 35 5.05 -8.48 6.49
CA GLY A 35 4.22 -8.01 5.39
C GLY A 35 4.20 -6.49 5.25
N LEU A 36 4.04 -5.76 6.36
CA LEU A 36 3.92 -4.30 6.31
C LEU A 36 5.19 -3.62 5.81
N PRO A 37 6.40 -3.97 6.28
CA PRO A 37 7.63 -3.40 5.71
C PRO A 37 7.78 -3.73 4.22
N TRP A 38 7.37 -4.90 3.78
CA TRP A 38 7.40 -5.28 2.37
C TRP A 38 6.46 -4.41 1.55
N VAL A 39 5.23 -4.21 2.02
CA VAL A 39 4.26 -3.33 1.37
C VAL A 39 4.81 -1.90 1.28
N ASP A 40 5.38 -1.39 2.36
CA ASP A 40 6.01 -0.05 2.36
C ASP A 40 7.10 0.04 1.30
N SER A 41 7.94 -0.97 1.19
CA SER A 41 9.02 -1.04 0.19
C SER A 41 8.44 -1.00 -1.24
N ILE A 42 7.36 -1.73 -1.48
CA ILE A 42 6.72 -1.77 -2.80
C ILE A 42 6.16 -0.38 -3.15
N PHE A 43 5.54 0.32 -2.20
CA PHE A 43 5.04 1.68 -2.45
C PHE A 43 6.17 2.65 -2.76
N ARG A 44 7.33 2.51 -2.11
CA ARG A 44 8.49 3.32 -2.45
C ARG A 44 8.93 3.08 -3.89
N ASP A 45 8.89 1.83 -4.34
CA ASP A 45 9.23 1.49 -5.72
C ASP A 45 8.25 2.11 -6.70
N PHE A 46 6.94 2.08 -6.40
CA PHE A 46 5.96 2.74 -7.24
C PHE A 46 6.22 4.24 -7.38
N GLU A 47 6.51 4.92 -6.26
CA GLU A 47 6.77 6.36 -6.27
C GLU A 47 8.08 6.70 -6.99
N ALA A 48 9.06 5.81 -6.95
CA ALA A 48 10.34 5.98 -7.63
C ALA A 48 10.31 5.56 -9.11
N GLY A 49 9.19 5.02 -9.58
CA GLY A 49 9.06 4.58 -10.95
C GLY A 49 9.57 3.18 -11.23
N ARG A 50 9.84 2.40 -10.20
CA ARG A 50 10.35 1.02 -10.32
C ARG A 50 9.28 -0.04 -10.11
N GLY A 51 8.01 0.37 -9.99
CA GLY A 51 6.90 -0.56 -9.80
C GLY A 51 6.65 -1.42 -11.03
N SER A 52 6.05 -2.60 -10.82
CA SER A 52 5.73 -3.53 -11.89
C SER A 52 4.35 -4.17 -11.65
N GLU A 53 3.82 -4.84 -12.67
CA GLU A 53 2.58 -5.61 -12.55
C GLU A 53 2.71 -6.69 -11.48
N LYS A 54 3.88 -7.29 -11.36
CA LYS A 54 4.16 -8.29 -10.35
C LYS A 54 4.02 -7.70 -8.95
N ASP A 55 4.54 -6.49 -8.74
CA ASP A 55 4.40 -5.79 -7.46
C ASP A 55 2.94 -5.50 -7.13
N LEU A 56 2.16 -5.10 -8.12
CA LEU A 56 0.73 -4.85 -7.95
C LEU A 56 0.02 -6.13 -7.49
N ASN A 57 0.34 -7.26 -8.09
CA ASN A 57 -0.24 -8.55 -7.70
C ASN A 57 0.17 -8.94 -6.29
N ILE A 58 1.41 -8.67 -5.90
CA ILE A 58 1.89 -8.92 -4.53
C ILE A 58 1.09 -8.09 -3.52
N LEU A 59 0.82 -6.82 -3.82
CA LEU A 59 0.00 -5.98 -2.94
C LEU A 59 -1.40 -6.57 -2.75
N LYS A 60 -2.00 -7.09 -3.81
CA LYS A 60 -3.32 -7.73 -3.73
C LYS A 60 -3.28 -8.97 -2.86
N GLU A 61 -2.22 -9.76 -2.95
CA GLU A 61 -2.05 -10.93 -2.09
C GLU A 61 -1.87 -10.55 -0.63
N GLN A 62 -1.14 -9.47 -0.35
CA GLN A 62 -0.90 -9.01 1.02
C GLN A 62 -2.18 -8.55 1.71
N VAL A 63 -3.15 -8.01 0.96
CA VAL A 63 -4.46 -7.67 1.53
C VAL A 63 -5.11 -8.91 2.14
N ASP A 64 -4.99 -10.05 1.48
CA ASP A 64 -5.53 -11.30 1.99
C ASP A 64 -4.71 -11.85 3.17
N TYR A 65 -3.39 -11.85 3.06
CA TYR A 65 -2.51 -12.44 4.06
C TYR A 65 -2.50 -11.67 5.39
N MET A 66 -2.80 -10.38 5.37
CA MET A 66 -2.86 -9.54 6.57
C MET A 66 -4.28 -9.17 6.97
N GLY A 67 -5.27 -9.75 6.31
CA GLY A 67 -6.67 -9.44 6.57
C GLY A 67 -7.18 -9.97 7.91
N PRO A 68 -8.48 -9.75 8.19
CA PRO A 68 -9.07 -10.19 9.45
C PRO A 68 -8.85 -11.69 9.69
N GLY A 69 -8.46 -12.03 10.92
CA GLY A 69 -8.24 -13.42 11.32
C GLY A 69 -6.84 -13.95 11.07
N ARG A 70 -5.95 -13.16 10.45
CA ARG A 70 -4.58 -13.58 10.16
C ARG A 70 -3.58 -13.17 11.24
N THR A 71 -3.94 -12.22 12.09
CA THR A 71 -3.09 -11.71 13.17
C THR A 71 -3.89 -11.64 14.46
N PHE A 72 -3.19 -11.53 15.61
CA PHE A 72 -3.84 -11.49 16.91
C PHE A 72 -4.53 -10.15 17.20
N CYS A 73 -4.04 -9.06 16.64
CA CYS A 73 -4.66 -7.75 16.85
C CYS A 73 -5.12 -7.16 15.53
N ALA A 74 -5.80 -6.02 15.60
CA ALA A 74 -6.42 -5.41 14.43
C ALA A 74 -5.50 -4.44 13.67
N LEU A 75 -4.22 -4.34 14.02
CA LEU A 75 -3.32 -3.42 13.32
C LEU A 75 -3.19 -3.77 11.84
N ALA A 76 -2.88 -5.05 11.53
CA ALA A 76 -2.73 -5.49 10.15
C ALA A 76 -4.05 -5.40 9.36
N PRO A 77 -5.20 -5.88 9.87
CA PRO A 77 -6.47 -5.64 9.20
C PRO A 77 -6.78 -4.15 9.01
N GLY A 78 -6.39 -3.31 9.97
CA GLY A 78 -6.54 -1.86 9.86
C GLY A 78 -5.72 -1.28 8.73
N ALA A 79 -4.54 -1.84 8.46
CA ALA A 79 -3.71 -1.44 7.33
C ALA A 79 -4.27 -1.94 6.00
N THR A 80 -4.83 -3.15 5.97
CA THR A 80 -5.37 -3.71 4.72
C THR A 80 -6.64 -3.02 4.26
N ALA A 81 -7.37 -2.34 5.14
CA ALA A 81 -8.58 -1.60 4.74
C ALA A 81 -8.25 -0.49 3.73
N PRO A 82 -7.36 0.48 4.02
CA PRO A 82 -6.99 1.48 3.02
C PRO A 82 -6.23 0.89 1.83
N LEU A 83 -5.41 -0.12 2.05
CA LEU A 83 -4.68 -0.77 0.95
C LEU A 83 -5.65 -1.45 -0.02
N GLY A 84 -6.58 -2.24 0.49
CA GLY A 84 -7.56 -2.94 -0.34
C GLY A 84 -8.49 -1.98 -1.07
N SER A 85 -8.96 -0.94 -0.38
CA SER A 85 -9.81 0.09 -1.00
C SER A 85 -9.05 0.83 -2.09
N GLY A 86 -7.79 1.18 -1.84
CA GLY A 86 -6.96 1.87 -2.82
C GLY A 86 -6.74 1.03 -4.06
N LEU A 87 -6.44 -0.25 -3.88
CA LEU A 87 -6.25 -1.15 -5.01
C LEU A 87 -7.54 -1.34 -5.82
N LYS A 88 -8.69 -1.31 -5.15
CA LYS A 88 -9.98 -1.47 -5.81
C LYS A 88 -10.40 -0.22 -6.59
N TYR A 89 -10.27 0.95 -5.98
CA TYR A 89 -10.80 2.19 -6.55
C TYR A 89 -9.77 2.99 -7.34
N PHE A 90 -8.49 2.81 -7.10
CA PHE A 90 -7.42 3.57 -7.74
C PHE A 90 -6.42 2.68 -8.47
N GLU A 91 -6.87 1.50 -8.91
CA GLU A 91 -6.00 0.57 -9.65
C GLU A 91 -5.38 1.23 -10.89
N ASP A 92 -6.14 2.10 -11.56
CA ASP A 92 -5.65 2.79 -12.75
C ASP A 92 -4.47 3.70 -12.43
N ASP A 93 -4.46 4.33 -11.25
CA ASP A 93 -3.33 5.15 -10.82
C ASP A 93 -2.07 4.32 -10.61
N PHE A 94 -2.21 3.11 -10.04
CA PHE A 94 -1.08 2.19 -9.90
C PHE A 94 -0.55 1.79 -11.28
N LYS A 95 -1.44 1.49 -12.21
CA LYS A 95 -1.05 1.11 -13.58
C LYS A 95 -0.36 2.24 -14.31
N GLU A 96 -0.82 3.48 -14.11
CA GLU A 96 -0.17 4.65 -14.70
C GLU A 96 1.25 4.85 -14.15
N HIS A 97 1.46 4.61 -12.86
CA HIS A 97 2.81 4.66 -12.28
C HIS A 97 3.73 3.63 -12.93
N ILE A 98 3.21 2.44 -13.22
CA ILE A 98 3.98 1.39 -13.90
C ILE A 98 4.29 1.81 -15.33
N LYS A 99 3.29 2.28 -16.05
CA LYS A 99 3.39 2.63 -17.47
C LYS A 99 4.33 3.81 -17.71
N GLN A 100 4.17 4.88 -16.90
CA GLN A 100 4.96 6.11 -17.06
C GLN A 100 6.33 6.01 -16.37
N LYS A 101 6.54 5.00 -15.54
CA LYS A 101 7.75 4.81 -14.74
C LYS A 101 8.06 6.02 -13.87
N ARG A 102 7.02 6.70 -13.40
CA ARG A 102 7.12 7.84 -12.49
C ARG A 102 5.76 8.12 -11.88
N CYS A 103 5.74 8.90 -10.81
CA CYS A 103 4.47 9.41 -10.26
C CYS A 103 3.89 10.46 -11.21
N THR A 104 2.66 10.24 -11.67
CA THR A 104 2.02 11.14 -12.65
C THR A 104 1.55 12.45 -12.02
N TYR A 105 1.51 12.54 -10.69
CA TYR A 105 1.10 13.74 -9.96
C TYR A 105 2.28 14.64 -9.60
N LYS A 106 3.51 14.18 -9.81
CA LYS A 106 4.72 14.97 -9.57
C LYS A 106 5.24 15.55 -10.88
N ASN A 107 5.69 16.78 -10.82
CA ASN A 107 6.29 17.45 -11.97
C ASN A 107 7.77 17.10 -12.08
#